data_0abafb9fc86214a8a001edb46eef9469
#
_entry.id   0abafb9fc86214a8a001edb46eef9469
#
_cell.length_a   1.000
_cell.length_b   1.000
_cell.length_c   1.000
_cell.angle_alpha   90.00
_cell.angle_beta   90.00
_cell.angle_gamma   90.00
#
_symmetry.space_group_name_H-M   'P 1'
#
loop_
_entity.id
_entity.type
_entity.pdbx_description
1 polymer ?
#
loop_
_entity_poly.entity_id
_entity_poly.type
_entity_poly.pdbx_seq_one_letter_code
_entity_poly.pdbx_strand_id
1 'polypeptide(L)'
;MQDDDPDHVSAFEQRANTIASVFKGVGRIAIYVVGTLIAFDVVGIDTGPVLGSMAIVGLALSFGSQNLVQDLVNGFFILVENQYAVGDWVKIGSHEGTVEQINIRSTRLRSVTGALQIIPNGTITTVENMTRDWSRFRCHVGVSYDTDIDLAERICNEVGAMMYSDPELRKKLLEAPTFIGVTDLGDSAVVVRSQAKTRAGDQWGLEREMNRRLKKAFEEAGIEIPFPQQVVWHRDKPSGRDA
;
A
#
# COMPACT_ATOMS: atom_id res chain seq x y z
N MET A 1 -23.55 -2.57 17.79
CA MET A 1 -24.75 -1.75 18.09
C MET A 1 -24.62 -0.56 17.19
N GLN A 2 -25.11 -0.73 15.96
CA GLN A 2 -24.98 0.26 14.88
C GLN A 2 -26.30 1.03 14.88
N ASP A 3 -26.21 2.32 15.13
CA ASP A 3 -27.35 3.21 15.27
C ASP A 3 -28.24 3.16 14.03
N ASP A 4 -29.48 2.76 14.22
CA ASP A 4 -30.60 3.06 13.33
C ASP A 4 -30.93 4.57 13.45
N ASP A 5 -30.03 5.40 12.90
CA ASP A 5 -30.31 6.81 12.75
C ASP A 5 -31.30 7.01 11.60
N PRO A 6 -32.53 7.50 11.87
CA PRO A 6 -33.57 7.67 10.86
C PRO A 6 -33.16 8.59 9.71
N ASP A 7 -32.20 9.48 9.92
CA ASP A 7 -31.65 10.36 8.88
C ASP A 7 -30.77 9.60 7.88
N HIS A 8 -30.08 8.55 8.31
CA HIS A 8 -29.30 7.68 7.42
C HIS A 8 -30.17 6.81 6.53
N VAL A 9 -31.29 6.31 7.03
CA VAL A 9 -32.25 5.50 6.25
C VAL A 9 -32.88 6.36 5.17
N SER A 10 -33.30 7.58 5.50
CA SER A 10 -33.87 8.53 4.54
C SER A 10 -32.92 8.93 3.42
N ALA A 11 -31.63 9.16 3.75
CA ALA A 11 -30.58 9.50 2.79
C ALA A 11 -30.25 8.33 1.85
N PHE A 12 -30.28 7.10 2.34
CA PHE A 12 -30.06 5.90 1.54
C PHE A 12 -31.21 5.66 0.56
N GLU A 13 -32.48 5.75 1.03
CA GLU A 13 -33.68 5.62 0.19
C GLU A 13 -33.72 6.69 -0.91
N GLN A 14 -33.37 7.93 -0.59
CA GLN A 14 -33.32 9.02 -1.54
C GLN A 14 -32.28 8.78 -2.65
N ARG A 15 -31.08 8.28 -2.29
CA ARG A 15 -30.05 7.89 -3.26
C ARG A 15 -30.50 6.70 -4.12
N ALA A 16 -31.09 5.68 -3.51
CA ALA A 16 -31.61 4.51 -4.23
C ALA A 16 -32.67 4.89 -5.23
N ASN A 17 -33.63 5.77 -4.86
CA ASN A 17 -34.69 6.27 -5.73
C ASN A 17 -34.15 7.11 -6.89
N THR A 18 -33.13 7.95 -6.64
CA THR A 18 -32.46 8.73 -7.68
C THR A 18 -31.79 7.81 -8.71
N ILE A 19 -31.01 6.83 -8.23
CA ILE A 19 -30.34 5.83 -9.08
C ILE A 19 -31.37 5.04 -9.90
N ALA A 20 -32.43 4.55 -9.25
CA ALA A 20 -33.51 3.81 -9.92
C ALA A 20 -34.22 4.67 -11.00
N SER A 21 -34.42 5.96 -10.75
CA SER A 21 -35.03 6.88 -11.72
C SER A 21 -34.16 7.09 -12.96
N VAL A 22 -32.83 7.20 -12.78
CA VAL A 22 -31.87 7.29 -13.88
C VAL A 22 -31.89 6.03 -14.73
N PHE A 23 -31.81 4.83 -14.11
CA PHE A 23 -31.87 3.57 -14.83
C PHE A 23 -33.20 3.38 -15.58
N LYS A 24 -34.30 3.73 -14.96
CA LYS A 24 -35.61 3.73 -15.64
C LYS A 24 -35.64 4.70 -16.83
N GLY A 25 -35.03 5.88 -16.70
CA GLY A 25 -34.95 6.87 -17.78
C GLY A 25 -34.14 6.35 -18.97
N VAL A 26 -32.93 5.83 -18.70
CA VAL A 26 -32.07 5.23 -19.74
C VAL A 26 -32.75 4.03 -20.40
N GLY A 27 -33.35 3.13 -19.63
CA GLY A 27 -34.06 1.97 -20.17
C GLY A 27 -35.24 2.37 -21.05
N ARG A 28 -36.01 3.41 -20.67
CA ARG A 28 -37.12 3.95 -21.48
C ARG A 28 -36.63 4.52 -22.81
N ILE A 29 -35.54 5.28 -22.79
CA ILE A 29 -34.94 5.84 -24.02
C ILE A 29 -34.47 4.68 -24.93
N ALA A 30 -33.80 3.66 -24.40
CA ALA A 30 -33.37 2.50 -25.17
C ALA A 30 -34.56 1.77 -25.84
N ILE A 31 -35.66 1.55 -25.10
CA ILE A 31 -36.87 0.91 -25.62
C ILE A 31 -37.47 1.74 -26.75
N TYR A 32 -37.59 3.07 -26.58
CA TYR A 32 -38.13 3.93 -27.64
C TYR A 32 -37.26 3.94 -28.90
N VAL A 33 -35.92 3.97 -28.74
CA VAL A 33 -35.01 3.94 -29.88
C VAL A 33 -35.14 2.61 -30.64
N VAL A 34 -35.14 1.49 -29.95
CA VAL A 34 -35.28 0.16 -30.57
C VAL A 34 -36.65 0.03 -31.22
N GLY A 35 -37.75 0.45 -30.54
CA GLY A 35 -39.10 0.42 -31.06
C GLY A 35 -39.28 1.27 -32.33
N THR A 36 -38.65 2.47 -32.36
CA THR A 36 -38.68 3.35 -33.53
C THR A 36 -37.93 2.74 -34.72
N LEU A 37 -36.76 2.10 -34.48
CA LEU A 37 -36.04 1.40 -35.54
C LEU A 37 -36.81 0.23 -36.14
N ILE A 38 -37.45 -0.58 -35.30
CA ILE A 38 -38.32 -1.65 -35.76
C ILE A 38 -39.50 -1.11 -36.58
N ALA A 39 -40.13 -0.01 -36.12
CA ALA A 39 -41.23 0.61 -36.85
C ALA A 39 -40.78 1.12 -38.24
N PHE A 40 -39.61 1.72 -38.36
CA PHE A 40 -39.05 2.16 -39.63
C PHE A 40 -38.78 0.98 -40.60
N ASP A 41 -38.20 -0.10 -40.07
CA ASP A 41 -37.93 -1.31 -40.85
C ASP A 41 -39.24 -1.92 -41.41
N VAL A 42 -40.29 -2.01 -40.59
CA VAL A 42 -41.64 -2.52 -41.03
C VAL A 42 -42.26 -1.63 -42.12
N VAL A 43 -42.03 -0.32 -42.10
CA VAL A 43 -42.54 0.63 -43.12
C VAL A 43 -41.63 0.67 -44.36
N GLY A 44 -40.51 -0.03 -44.37
CA GLY A 44 -39.55 -0.11 -45.49
C GLY A 44 -38.62 1.11 -45.56
N ILE A 45 -38.47 1.87 -44.47
CA ILE A 45 -37.50 2.98 -44.39
C ILE A 45 -36.11 2.39 -44.09
N ASP A 46 -35.13 2.78 -44.88
CA ASP A 46 -33.75 2.35 -44.69
C ASP A 46 -33.20 2.89 -43.34
N THR A 47 -32.97 1.98 -42.41
CA THR A 47 -32.42 2.28 -41.06
C THR A 47 -30.89 2.32 -41.04
N GLY A 48 -30.21 2.00 -42.13
CA GLY A 48 -28.76 1.93 -42.24
C GLY A 48 -28.04 3.21 -41.80
N PRO A 49 -28.41 4.39 -42.26
CA PRO A 49 -27.77 5.67 -41.83
C PRO A 49 -27.96 5.94 -40.32
N VAL A 50 -29.11 5.58 -39.75
CA VAL A 50 -29.42 5.75 -38.33
C VAL A 50 -28.53 4.81 -37.49
N LEU A 51 -28.48 3.53 -37.89
CA LEU A 51 -27.62 2.54 -37.23
C LEU A 51 -26.13 2.93 -37.28
N GLY A 52 -25.68 3.46 -38.44
CA GLY A 52 -24.32 3.98 -38.59
C GLY A 52 -24.00 5.13 -37.62
N SER A 53 -24.91 6.10 -37.47
CA SER A 53 -24.72 7.19 -36.50
C SER A 53 -24.78 6.72 -35.06
N MET A 54 -25.65 5.74 -34.74
CA MET A 54 -25.73 5.14 -33.40
C MET A 54 -24.44 4.34 -33.06
N ALA A 55 -23.80 3.72 -34.03
CA ALA A 55 -22.53 3.03 -33.81
C ALA A 55 -21.44 4.02 -33.34
N ILE A 56 -21.38 5.21 -33.92
CA ILE A 56 -20.44 6.28 -33.49
C ILE A 56 -20.73 6.72 -32.06
N VAL A 57 -22.01 6.94 -31.72
CA VAL A 57 -22.44 7.29 -30.35
C VAL A 57 -22.08 6.14 -29.38
N GLY A 58 -22.29 4.89 -29.79
CA GLY A 58 -21.93 3.70 -29.00
C GLY A 58 -20.43 3.62 -28.72
N LEU A 59 -19.57 3.92 -29.71
CA LEU A 59 -18.14 4.00 -29.52
C LEU A 59 -17.75 5.10 -28.54
N ALA A 60 -18.34 6.29 -28.64
CA ALA A 60 -18.08 7.39 -27.71
C ALA A 60 -18.47 7.03 -26.27
N LEU A 61 -19.62 6.40 -26.07
CA LEU A 61 -20.07 5.89 -24.76
C LEU A 61 -19.16 4.78 -24.24
N SER A 62 -18.67 3.89 -25.11
CA SER A 62 -17.74 2.81 -24.74
C SER A 62 -16.43 3.39 -24.20
N PHE A 63 -15.83 4.33 -24.91
CA PHE A 63 -14.62 5.03 -24.42
C PHE A 63 -14.89 5.81 -23.12
N GLY A 64 -16.03 6.47 -23.02
CA GLY A 64 -16.41 7.21 -21.80
C GLY A 64 -16.63 6.33 -20.57
N SER A 65 -17.04 5.07 -20.76
CA SER A 65 -17.31 4.11 -19.68
C SER A 65 -16.15 3.14 -19.41
N GLN A 66 -15.05 3.21 -20.16
CA GLN A 66 -13.92 2.27 -20.07
C GLN A 66 -13.40 2.11 -18.65
N ASN A 67 -13.18 3.21 -17.94
CA ASN A 67 -12.68 3.17 -16.57
C ASN A 67 -13.65 2.50 -15.60
N LEU A 68 -14.96 2.70 -15.80
CA LEU A 68 -15.98 2.04 -14.97
C LEU A 68 -15.95 0.52 -15.16
N VAL A 69 -15.86 0.07 -16.41
CA VAL A 69 -15.77 -1.37 -16.71
C VAL A 69 -14.48 -1.95 -16.12
N GLN A 70 -13.36 -1.24 -16.24
CA GLN A 70 -12.08 -1.64 -15.67
C GLN A 70 -12.14 -1.75 -14.13
N ASP A 71 -12.79 -0.77 -13.45
CA ASP A 71 -13.00 -0.83 -12.00
C ASP A 71 -13.76 -2.10 -11.59
N LEU A 72 -14.83 -2.43 -12.32
CA LEU A 72 -15.69 -3.59 -12.02
C LEU A 72 -14.95 -4.92 -12.26
N VAL A 73 -14.26 -5.03 -13.38
CA VAL A 73 -13.50 -6.25 -13.74
C VAL A 73 -12.37 -6.49 -12.75
N ASN A 74 -11.56 -5.46 -12.46
CA ASN A 74 -10.48 -5.58 -11.49
C ASN A 74 -11.02 -5.89 -10.09
N GLY A 75 -12.09 -5.21 -9.66
CA GLY A 75 -12.73 -5.48 -8.37
C GLY A 75 -13.24 -6.91 -8.25
N PHE A 76 -13.80 -7.46 -9.31
CA PHE A 76 -14.21 -8.86 -9.36
C PHE A 76 -13.02 -9.81 -9.16
N PHE A 77 -11.91 -9.62 -9.89
CA PHE A 77 -10.73 -10.46 -9.73
C PHE A 77 -10.05 -10.30 -8.37
N ILE A 78 -9.98 -9.09 -7.82
CA ILE A 78 -9.47 -8.87 -6.46
C ILE A 78 -10.22 -9.74 -5.44
N LEU A 79 -11.56 -9.81 -5.55
CA LEU A 79 -12.40 -10.59 -4.64
C LEU A 79 -12.28 -12.10 -4.89
N VAL A 80 -12.31 -12.55 -6.16
CA VAL A 80 -12.28 -13.97 -6.51
C VAL A 80 -10.92 -14.58 -6.20
N GLU A 81 -9.83 -13.88 -6.50
CA GLU A 81 -8.46 -14.34 -6.23
C GLU A 81 -8.03 -14.11 -4.78
N ASN A 82 -8.85 -13.39 -4.00
CA ASN A 82 -8.53 -13.02 -2.62
C ASN A 82 -7.12 -12.43 -2.49
N GLN A 83 -6.78 -11.45 -3.35
CA GLN A 83 -5.45 -10.84 -3.38
C GLN A 83 -5.10 -10.17 -2.05
N TYR A 84 -6.08 -9.57 -1.37
CA TYR A 84 -6.02 -9.04 -0.02
C TYR A 84 -7.43 -9.09 0.61
N ALA A 85 -7.49 -9.03 1.93
CA ALA A 85 -8.71 -9.09 2.71
C ALA A 85 -8.87 -7.83 3.60
N VAL A 86 -10.08 -7.61 4.10
CA VAL A 86 -10.33 -6.58 5.12
C VAL A 86 -9.51 -6.89 6.36
N GLY A 87 -8.78 -5.90 6.86
CA GLY A 87 -7.82 -6.02 7.96
C GLY A 87 -6.37 -6.18 7.52
N ASP A 88 -6.09 -6.52 6.26
CA ASP A 88 -4.72 -6.57 5.75
C ASP A 88 -4.10 -5.19 5.68
N TRP A 89 -2.79 -5.12 5.93
CA TRP A 89 -2.00 -3.94 5.64
C TRP A 89 -1.40 -4.06 4.25
N VAL A 90 -1.81 -3.16 3.36
CA VAL A 90 -1.41 -3.19 1.96
C VAL A 90 -0.84 -1.85 1.52
N LYS A 91 0.03 -1.92 0.50
CA LYS A 91 0.49 -0.76 -0.25
C LYS A 91 0.05 -0.90 -1.70
N ILE A 92 -0.68 0.10 -2.19
CA ILE A 92 -1.22 0.19 -3.54
C ILE A 92 -0.70 1.48 -4.18
N GLY A 93 0.29 1.37 -5.06
CA GLY A 93 0.99 2.52 -5.61
C GLY A 93 1.65 3.36 -4.51
N SER A 94 1.23 4.62 -4.36
CA SER A 94 1.71 5.52 -3.29
C SER A 94 0.86 5.46 -2.01
N HIS A 95 -0.23 4.69 -2.00
CA HIS A 95 -1.16 4.60 -0.88
C HIS A 95 -0.84 3.38 -0.02
N GLU A 96 -0.75 3.58 1.29
CA GLU A 96 -0.46 2.53 2.26
C GLU A 96 -1.40 2.61 3.45
N GLY A 97 -1.92 1.46 3.89
CA GLY A 97 -2.83 1.41 5.03
C GLY A 97 -3.52 0.06 5.20
N THR A 98 -4.36 0.01 6.25
CA THR A 98 -5.22 -1.14 6.50
C THR A 98 -6.43 -1.11 5.58
N VAL A 99 -6.75 -2.24 4.97
CA VAL A 99 -7.96 -2.42 4.16
C VAL A 99 -9.17 -2.38 5.08
N GLU A 100 -10.02 -1.37 4.95
CA GLU A 100 -11.27 -1.26 5.70
C GLU A 100 -12.45 -1.88 4.96
N GLN A 101 -12.47 -1.71 3.64
CA GLN A 101 -13.58 -2.20 2.82
C GLN A 101 -13.12 -2.45 1.40
N ILE A 102 -13.62 -3.54 0.81
CA ILE A 102 -13.45 -3.87 -0.60
C ILE A 102 -14.84 -3.87 -1.23
N ASN A 103 -15.07 -2.93 -2.14
CA ASN A 103 -16.28 -2.88 -2.96
C ASN A 103 -15.92 -3.32 -4.38
N ILE A 104 -16.93 -3.65 -5.19
CA ILE A 104 -16.73 -4.08 -6.56
C ILE A 104 -16.04 -3.01 -7.44
N ARG A 105 -16.18 -1.71 -7.11
CA ARG A 105 -15.59 -0.60 -7.87
C ARG A 105 -14.41 0.07 -7.19
N SER A 106 -14.27 -0.02 -5.87
CA SER A 106 -13.22 0.68 -5.12
C SER A 106 -12.82 -0.07 -3.87
N THR A 107 -11.54 0.04 -3.52
CA THR A 107 -10.96 -0.40 -2.25
C THR A 107 -10.74 0.80 -1.35
N ARG A 108 -11.03 0.65 -0.05
CA ARG A 108 -10.84 1.68 0.98
C ARG A 108 -9.73 1.28 1.92
N LEU A 109 -8.74 2.16 2.06
CA LEU A 109 -7.63 1.99 2.99
C LEU A 109 -7.67 3.05 4.08
N ARG A 110 -7.34 2.66 5.30
CA ARG A 110 -7.08 3.58 6.41
C ARG A 110 -5.58 3.71 6.62
N SER A 111 -5.04 4.90 6.40
CA SER A 111 -3.62 5.17 6.63
C SER A 111 -3.28 5.24 8.12
N VAL A 112 -1.99 5.20 8.48
CA VAL A 112 -1.53 5.41 9.88
C VAL A 112 -1.94 6.75 10.47
N THR A 113 -2.17 7.77 9.64
CA THR A 113 -2.64 9.08 10.08
C THR A 113 -4.15 9.15 10.27
N GLY A 114 -4.88 8.04 10.03
CA GLY A 114 -6.33 7.97 10.13
C GLY A 114 -7.07 8.46 8.87
N ALA A 115 -6.37 8.88 7.82
CA ALA A 115 -7.00 9.31 6.58
C ALA A 115 -7.61 8.11 5.83
N LEU A 116 -8.86 8.27 5.38
CA LEU A 116 -9.54 7.30 4.52
C LEU A 116 -9.16 7.57 3.06
N GLN A 117 -8.51 6.60 2.43
CA GLN A 117 -8.11 6.62 1.03
C GLN A 117 -9.07 5.74 0.23
N ILE A 118 -9.68 6.28 -0.81
CA ILE A 118 -10.62 5.55 -1.69
C ILE A 118 -9.95 5.40 -3.04
N ILE A 119 -9.63 4.17 -3.40
CA ILE A 119 -8.85 3.82 -4.60
C ILE A 119 -9.79 3.11 -5.57
N PRO A 120 -10.02 3.64 -6.79
CA PRO A 120 -10.73 2.91 -7.83
C PRO A 120 -9.99 1.63 -8.20
N ASN A 121 -10.70 0.50 -8.26
CA ASN A 121 -10.05 -0.80 -8.50
C ASN A 121 -9.37 -0.86 -9.88
N GLY A 122 -9.86 -0.12 -10.88
CA GLY A 122 -9.27 -0.04 -12.21
C GLY A 122 -7.87 0.59 -12.25
N THR A 123 -7.51 1.36 -11.21
CA THR A 123 -6.18 1.98 -11.10
C THR A 123 -5.16 1.10 -10.38
N ILE A 124 -5.61 -0.03 -9.81
CA ILE A 124 -4.76 -0.95 -9.07
C ILE A 124 -4.04 -1.87 -10.06
N THR A 125 -2.76 -1.66 -10.23
CA THR A 125 -1.88 -2.47 -11.09
C THR A 125 -1.01 -3.43 -10.30
N THR A 126 -0.62 -3.02 -9.09
CA THR A 126 0.24 -3.80 -8.20
C THR A 126 -0.21 -3.60 -6.76
N VAL A 127 -0.23 -4.68 -5.99
CA VAL A 127 -0.51 -4.67 -4.56
C VAL A 127 0.64 -5.35 -3.82
N GLU A 128 1.21 -4.65 -2.82
CA GLU A 128 2.11 -5.27 -1.86
C GLU A 128 1.31 -5.55 -0.58
N ASN A 129 1.04 -6.83 -0.29
CA ASN A 129 0.38 -7.23 0.95
C ASN A 129 1.44 -7.54 2.01
N MET A 130 1.51 -6.71 3.06
CA MET A 130 2.54 -6.79 4.09
C MET A 130 2.14 -7.67 5.28
N THR A 131 0.91 -8.20 5.29
CA THR A 131 0.36 -8.96 6.41
C THR A 131 -0.22 -10.30 5.99
N ARG A 132 0.01 -10.74 4.75
CA ARG A 132 -0.47 -12.04 4.29
C ARG A 132 0.50 -13.15 4.71
N ASP A 133 -0.01 -14.18 5.35
CA ASP A 133 0.65 -15.40 5.80
C ASP A 133 1.77 -15.15 6.81
N TRP A 134 2.81 -14.43 6.43
CA TRP A 134 3.95 -14.06 7.27
C TRP A 134 4.55 -12.72 6.82
N SER A 135 5.31 -12.13 7.71
CA SER A 135 6.03 -10.88 7.45
C SER A 135 7.50 -11.00 7.84
N ARG A 136 8.30 -9.99 7.52
CA ARG A 136 9.69 -9.91 7.93
C ARG A 136 10.02 -8.50 8.38
N PHE A 137 10.63 -8.38 9.55
CA PHE A 137 11.26 -7.12 9.90
C PHE A 137 12.70 -7.08 9.40
N ARG A 138 13.19 -5.88 9.13
CA ARG A 138 14.55 -5.57 8.72
C ARG A 138 15.05 -4.41 9.55
N CYS A 139 15.83 -4.71 10.57
CA CYS A 139 16.44 -3.73 11.45
C CYS A 139 17.77 -3.28 10.83
N HIS A 140 17.93 -1.99 10.59
CA HIS A 140 19.17 -1.39 10.08
C HIS A 140 19.72 -0.49 11.16
N VAL A 141 21.00 -0.69 11.51
CA VAL A 141 21.70 0.14 12.48
C VAL A 141 23.01 0.62 11.86
N GLY A 142 23.27 1.92 11.91
CA GLY A 142 24.57 2.48 11.52
C GLY A 142 25.57 2.36 12.67
N VAL A 143 26.76 1.86 12.38
CA VAL A 143 27.88 1.81 13.33
C VAL A 143 29.05 2.60 12.76
N SER A 144 30.01 3.03 13.61
CA SER A 144 31.21 3.75 13.19
C SER A 144 32.02 2.92 12.20
N TYR A 145 32.74 3.58 11.29
CA TYR A 145 33.69 2.92 10.39
C TYR A 145 34.82 2.21 11.12
N ASP A 146 35.17 2.63 12.35
CA ASP A 146 36.19 2.00 13.20
C ASP A 146 35.67 0.77 13.97
N THR A 147 34.35 0.44 13.81
CA THR A 147 33.74 -0.69 14.53
C THR A 147 34.21 -2.02 13.97
N ASP A 148 34.59 -2.94 14.87
CA ASP A 148 34.77 -4.35 14.54
C ASP A 148 33.42 -4.99 14.16
N ILE A 149 33.25 -5.28 12.86
CA ILE A 149 32.02 -5.84 12.32
C ILE A 149 31.72 -7.24 12.85
N ASP A 150 32.77 -8.04 13.14
CA ASP A 150 32.59 -9.38 13.70
C ASP A 150 32.06 -9.30 15.15
N LEU A 151 32.46 -8.26 15.91
CA LEU A 151 31.88 -7.97 17.23
C LEU A 151 30.41 -7.53 17.09
N ALA A 152 30.10 -6.65 16.14
CA ALA A 152 28.76 -6.22 15.90
C ALA A 152 27.84 -7.39 15.48
N GLU A 153 28.33 -8.33 14.66
CA GLU A 153 27.62 -9.56 14.29
C GLU A 153 27.30 -10.40 15.52
N ARG A 154 28.29 -10.67 16.39
CA ARG A 154 28.06 -11.45 17.60
C ARG A 154 26.98 -10.85 18.48
N ILE A 155 27.05 -9.55 18.72
CA ILE A 155 26.05 -8.83 19.54
C ILE A 155 24.66 -8.89 18.89
N CYS A 156 24.55 -8.67 17.57
CA CYS A 156 23.29 -8.77 16.87
C CYS A 156 22.66 -10.16 17.00
N ASN A 157 23.47 -11.22 16.88
CA ASN A 157 23.01 -12.60 17.01
C ASN A 157 22.66 -12.95 18.47
N GLU A 158 23.41 -12.45 19.47
CA GLU A 158 23.08 -12.60 20.89
C GLU A 158 21.75 -11.93 21.25
N VAL A 159 21.54 -10.68 20.81
CA VAL A 159 20.27 -9.96 21.00
C VAL A 159 19.13 -10.70 20.31
N GLY A 160 19.37 -11.22 19.10
CA GLY A 160 18.40 -12.04 18.38
C GLY A 160 18.02 -13.31 19.15
N ALA A 161 19.00 -14.02 19.71
CA ALA A 161 18.79 -15.21 20.52
C ALA A 161 18.01 -14.90 21.82
N MET A 162 18.33 -13.77 22.47
CA MET A 162 17.58 -13.32 23.66
C MET A 162 16.11 -12.99 23.30
N MET A 163 15.86 -12.35 22.17
CA MET A 163 14.49 -12.09 21.72
C MET A 163 13.73 -13.37 21.40
N TYR A 164 14.41 -14.35 20.82
CA TYR A 164 13.80 -15.64 20.50
C TYR A 164 13.53 -16.51 21.74
N SER A 165 14.28 -16.30 22.81
CA SER A 165 14.12 -16.96 24.11
C SER A 165 13.04 -16.31 24.99
N ASP A 166 12.62 -15.09 24.69
CA ASP A 166 11.58 -14.35 25.39
C ASP A 166 10.20 -14.95 25.04
N PRO A 167 9.44 -15.49 26.03
CA PRO A 167 8.17 -16.19 25.76
C PRO A 167 7.12 -15.34 25.03
N GLU A 168 7.09 -14.04 25.26
CA GLU A 168 6.11 -13.15 24.61
C GLU A 168 6.52 -12.81 23.17
N LEU A 169 7.81 -12.59 22.93
CA LEU A 169 8.31 -12.30 21.57
C LEU A 169 8.38 -13.58 20.74
N ARG A 170 8.68 -14.72 21.36
CA ARG A 170 8.73 -16.02 20.68
C ARG A 170 7.42 -16.39 20.00
N LYS A 171 6.28 -16.00 20.55
CA LYS A 171 4.94 -16.23 19.96
C LYS A 171 4.77 -15.48 18.62
N LYS A 172 5.50 -14.39 18.42
CA LYS A 172 5.44 -13.49 17.26
C LYS A 172 6.53 -13.78 16.23
N LEU A 173 7.64 -14.37 16.67
CA LEU A 173 8.78 -14.73 15.82
C LEU A 173 8.59 -16.13 15.24
N LEU A 174 8.78 -16.29 13.93
CA LEU A 174 8.80 -17.59 13.25
C LEU A 174 10.22 -18.16 13.14
N GLU A 175 11.24 -17.29 13.17
CA GLU A 175 12.65 -17.63 13.20
C GLU A 175 13.41 -16.69 14.16
N ALA A 176 14.57 -17.10 14.62
CA ALA A 176 15.41 -16.22 15.42
C ALA A 176 15.93 -15.05 14.56
N PRO A 177 15.94 -13.81 15.09
CA PRO A 177 16.64 -12.72 14.42
C PRO A 177 18.11 -13.04 14.21
N THR A 178 18.60 -12.82 12.98
CA THR A 178 19.99 -13.10 12.59
C THR A 178 20.62 -11.89 11.93
N PHE A 179 21.90 -11.72 12.11
CA PHE A 179 22.72 -10.77 11.38
C PHE A 179 22.84 -11.21 9.91
N ILE A 180 22.72 -10.28 8.98
CA ILE A 180 22.78 -10.55 7.54
C ILE A 180 24.09 -10.05 6.94
N GLY A 181 24.65 -8.98 7.50
CA GLY A 181 25.88 -8.35 7.02
C GLY A 181 25.79 -6.83 6.95
N VAL A 182 26.84 -6.25 6.42
CA VAL A 182 26.88 -4.84 6.02
C VAL A 182 26.03 -4.68 4.76
N THR A 183 25.09 -3.76 4.78
CA THR A 183 24.15 -3.54 3.66
C THR A 183 24.35 -2.21 2.96
N ASP A 184 25.04 -1.27 3.61
CA ASP A 184 25.36 0.01 3.02
C ASP A 184 26.59 0.62 3.70
N LEU A 185 27.35 1.42 2.94
CA LEU A 185 28.49 2.22 3.40
C LEU A 185 28.08 3.70 3.23
N GLY A 186 27.42 4.23 4.25
CA GLY A 186 26.89 5.59 4.23
C GLY A 186 27.95 6.66 4.52
N ASP A 187 27.58 7.93 4.38
CA ASP A 187 28.51 9.06 4.54
C ASP A 187 29.18 9.14 5.92
N SER A 188 28.53 8.64 6.96
CA SER A 188 29.01 8.74 8.35
C SER A 188 28.93 7.43 9.12
N ALA A 189 28.40 6.36 8.52
CA ALA A 189 28.18 5.08 9.19
C ALA A 189 28.23 3.91 8.24
N VAL A 190 28.67 2.77 8.74
CA VAL A 190 28.52 1.45 8.13
C VAL A 190 27.17 0.89 8.58
N VAL A 191 26.26 0.59 7.64
CA VAL A 191 24.92 0.10 7.97
C VAL A 191 24.93 -1.43 8.03
N VAL A 192 24.69 -1.96 9.21
CA VAL A 192 24.51 -3.40 9.45
C VAL A 192 23.02 -3.74 9.50
N ARG A 193 22.68 -4.95 9.07
CA ARG A 193 21.29 -5.43 9.03
C ARG A 193 21.12 -6.70 9.82
N SER A 194 20.05 -6.72 10.63
CA SER A 194 19.48 -7.94 11.20
C SER A 194 18.05 -8.11 10.72
N GLN A 195 17.59 -9.34 10.55
CA GLN A 195 16.22 -9.62 10.12
C GLN A 195 15.69 -10.91 10.74
N ALA A 196 14.37 -11.03 10.78
CA ALA A 196 13.68 -12.26 11.12
C ALA A 196 12.31 -12.36 10.45
N LYS A 197 11.87 -13.59 10.20
CA LYS A 197 10.50 -13.88 9.79
C LYS A 197 9.58 -13.84 11.00
N THR A 198 8.43 -13.21 10.84
CA THR A 198 7.47 -12.94 11.91
C THR A 198 6.07 -13.39 11.53
N ARG A 199 5.19 -13.49 12.48
CA ARG A 199 3.76 -13.52 12.17
C ARG A 199 3.35 -12.22 11.48
N ALA A 200 2.34 -12.32 10.65
CA ALA A 200 1.75 -11.19 9.94
C ALA A 200 1.31 -10.08 10.92
N GLY A 201 1.73 -8.84 10.67
CA GLY A 201 1.40 -7.67 11.49
C GLY A 201 2.33 -7.41 12.69
N ASP A 202 3.15 -8.38 13.11
CA ASP A 202 4.05 -8.23 14.26
C ASP A 202 5.42 -7.60 13.90
N GLN A 203 5.75 -7.50 12.60
CA GLN A 203 7.07 -7.05 12.12
C GLN A 203 7.48 -5.68 12.66
N TRP A 204 6.58 -4.69 12.67
CA TRP A 204 6.91 -3.33 13.14
C TRP A 204 7.17 -3.27 14.65
N GLY A 205 6.43 -4.07 15.44
CA GLY A 205 6.63 -4.16 16.89
C GLY A 205 7.97 -4.80 17.23
N LEU A 206 8.29 -5.89 16.55
CA LEU A 206 9.54 -6.63 16.75
C LEU A 206 10.76 -5.84 16.26
N GLU A 207 10.65 -5.07 15.16
CA GLU A 207 11.70 -4.19 14.68
C GLU A 207 12.04 -3.10 15.70
N ARG A 208 11.03 -2.43 16.28
CA ARG A 208 11.25 -1.44 17.34
C ARG A 208 11.90 -2.04 18.58
N GLU A 209 11.51 -3.25 18.96
CA GLU A 209 12.10 -3.94 20.10
C GLU A 209 13.55 -4.37 19.81
N MET A 210 13.86 -4.84 18.59
CA MET A 210 15.23 -5.13 18.17
C MET A 210 16.09 -3.89 18.21
N ASN A 211 15.63 -2.77 17.66
CA ASN A 211 16.33 -1.49 17.69
C ASN A 211 16.63 -1.04 19.13
N ARG A 212 15.67 -1.17 20.04
CA ARG A 212 15.81 -0.81 21.46
C ARG A 212 16.89 -1.66 22.16
N ARG A 213 16.87 -2.98 21.91
CA ARG A 213 17.84 -3.91 22.53
C ARG A 213 19.21 -3.74 21.92
N LEU A 214 19.32 -3.57 20.60
CA LEU A 214 20.61 -3.33 19.93
C LEU A 214 21.27 -2.04 20.40
N LYS A 215 20.51 -0.94 20.52
CA LYS A 215 21.07 0.30 21.05
C LYS A 215 21.74 0.09 22.40
N LYS A 216 21.08 -0.61 23.33
CA LYS A 216 21.61 -0.89 24.66
C LYS A 216 22.85 -1.81 24.61
N ALA A 217 22.77 -2.89 23.83
CA ALA A 217 23.86 -3.86 23.72
C ALA A 217 25.12 -3.25 23.06
N PHE A 218 24.95 -2.39 22.08
CA PHE A 218 26.05 -1.66 21.44
C PHE A 218 26.70 -0.65 22.39
N GLU A 219 25.91 0.09 23.18
CA GLU A 219 26.44 0.98 24.23
C GLU A 219 27.26 0.20 25.27
N GLU A 220 26.76 -0.94 25.74
CA GLU A 220 27.46 -1.81 26.71
C GLU A 220 28.77 -2.40 26.15
N ALA A 221 28.80 -2.64 24.85
CA ALA A 221 29.99 -3.19 24.17
C ALA A 221 30.97 -2.12 23.65
N GLY A 222 30.65 -0.84 23.81
CA GLY A 222 31.48 0.26 23.33
C GLY A 222 31.41 0.46 21.80
N ILE A 223 30.40 -0.10 21.12
CA ILE A 223 30.16 0.15 19.70
C ILE A 223 29.45 1.50 19.57
N GLU A 224 30.10 2.42 18.85
CA GLU A 224 29.58 3.76 18.61
C GLU A 224 28.55 3.74 17.47
N ILE A 225 27.37 4.35 17.73
CA ILE A 225 26.39 4.75 16.71
C ILE A 225 26.70 6.21 16.37
N PRO A 226 27.35 6.49 15.22
CA PRO A 226 27.92 7.81 14.96
C PRO A 226 26.83 8.84 14.66
N PHE A 227 27.11 10.08 15.11
CA PHE A 227 26.39 11.25 14.61
C PHE A 227 26.86 11.59 13.19
N PRO A 228 26.11 12.40 12.42
CA PRO A 228 26.58 12.90 11.16
C PRO A 228 27.95 13.59 11.31
N GLN A 229 28.95 13.13 10.55
CA GLN A 229 30.32 13.62 10.62
C GLN A 229 30.68 14.37 9.32
N GLN A 230 31.53 15.41 9.45
CA GLN A 230 32.07 16.15 8.32
C GLN A 230 33.55 16.38 8.52
N VAL A 231 34.32 16.16 7.47
CA VAL A 231 35.74 16.52 7.44
C VAL A 231 35.88 17.93 6.89
N VAL A 232 36.36 18.85 7.73
CA VAL A 232 36.59 20.25 7.35
C VAL A 232 38.05 20.49 7.08
N TRP A 233 38.41 20.83 5.85
CA TRP A 233 39.75 21.21 5.47
C TRP A 233 39.91 22.72 5.57
N HIS A 234 40.72 23.18 6.53
CA HIS A 234 41.12 24.59 6.60
C HIS A 234 42.30 24.83 5.66
N ARG A 235 42.09 25.61 4.57
CA ARG A 235 43.15 26.01 3.70
C ARG A 235 43.60 27.39 4.14
N ASP A 236 44.82 27.51 4.70
CA ASP A 236 45.43 28.80 5.00
C ASP A 236 45.53 29.61 3.71
N LYS A 237 45.02 30.85 3.74
CA LYS A 237 45.15 31.78 2.64
C LYS A 237 46.65 32.06 2.47
N PRO A 238 47.27 31.90 1.30
CA PRO A 238 48.66 32.27 1.15
C PRO A 238 48.82 33.75 1.51
N SER A 239 49.68 34.03 2.49
CA SER A 239 50.02 35.41 2.85
C SER A 239 50.49 36.10 1.58
N GLY A 240 49.77 37.18 1.18
CA GLY A 240 50.14 37.97 0.03
C GLY A 240 51.60 38.37 0.13
N ARG A 241 52.39 38.05 -0.88
CA ARG A 241 53.69 38.72 -1.08
C ARG A 241 53.35 40.14 -1.42
N ASP A 242 53.68 41.04 -0.51
CA ASP A 242 53.78 42.45 -0.79
C ASP A 242 54.78 42.60 -1.94
N ALA A 243 54.35 43.20 -3.06
CA ALA A 243 55.17 43.66 -4.15
C ALA A 243 55.34 45.17 -4.03
#